data_5bf3d2166453308e6ba31dc551555059
#
_entry.id   5bf3d2166453308e6ba31dc551555059
#
_cell.length_a   1.000
_cell.length_b   1.000
_cell.length_c   1.000
_cell.angle_alpha   90.00
_cell.angle_beta   90.00
_cell.angle_gamma   90.00
#
_symmetry.space_group_name_H-M   'P 1'
#
loop_
_entity.id
_entity.type
_entity.pdbx_description
1 polymer ?
#
loop_
_entity_poly.entity_id
_entity_poly.type
_entity_poly.pdbx_seq_one_letter_code
_entity_poly.pdbx_strand_id
1 'polypeptide(L)'
;MANTFDDIITCSYKEYHQIILNYITYRITHRCEAEDLAQDVFVRLLDYKQMLRPDTVKYFLFTIARNIVTDYLRRYYKKQEVNNYIYDMIPSFTNETEEKIIADDLCKTEQRILAVFPVQRRTVYALSRYEEKDTEEIANMLN
;
A
#
# COMPACT_ATOMS: atom_id res chain seq x y z
N MET A 1 -23.91 -1.93 -33.89
CA MET A 1 -23.22 -2.99 -33.13
C MET A 1 -22.47 -2.37 -31.99
N ALA A 2 -22.81 -2.75 -30.79
CA ALA A 2 -22.04 -2.34 -29.63
C ALA A 2 -20.60 -2.86 -29.82
N ASN A 3 -19.64 -2.00 -29.54
CA ASN A 3 -18.24 -2.34 -29.69
C ASN A 3 -17.90 -3.35 -28.59
N THR A 4 -17.68 -4.60 -28.91
CA THR A 4 -17.44 -5.70 -27.96
C THR A 4 -16.40 -5.34 -26.88
N PHE A 5 -15.45 -4.49 -27.24
CA PHE A 5 -14.41 -4.01 -26.31
C PHE A 5 -14.94 -2.99 -25.28
N ASP A 6 -15.85 -2.10 -25.69
CA ASP A 6 -16.45 -1.14 -24.78
C ASP A 6 -17.37 -1.85 -23.77
N ASP A 7 -18.03 -2.92 -24.21
CA ASP A 7 -18.83 -3.77 -23.34
C ASP A 7 -17.96 -4.49 -22.29
N ILE A 8 -16.80 -5.03 -22.71
CA ILE A 8 -15.85 -5.68 -21.79
C ILE A 8 -15.36 -4.71 -20.74
N ILE A 9 -15.00 -3.49 -21.13
CA ILE A 9 -14.51 -2.48 -20.19
C ILE A 9 -15.62 -2.05 -19.22
N THR A 10 -16.83 -1.82 -19.74
CA THR A 10 -17.99 -1.43 -18.90
C THR A 10 -18.34 -2.53 -17.92
N CYS A 11 -18.38 -3.77 -18.33
CA CYS A 11 -18.63 -4.90 -17.45
C CYS A 11 -17.52 -5.05 -16.42
N SER A 12 -16.27 -4.92 -16.85
CA SER A 12 -15.11 -5.00 -15.95
C SER A 12 -15.12 -3.89 -14.91
N TYR A 13 -15.51 -2.68 -15.29
CA TYR A 13 -15.64 -1.57 -14.34
C TYR A 13 -16.70 -1.88 -13.26
N LYS A 14 -17.87 -2.34 -13.67
CA LYS A 14 -18.95 -2.69 -12.74
C LYS A 14 -18.57 -3.82 -11.78
N GLU A 15 -17.86 -4.82 -12.29
CA GLU A 15 -17.49 -6.02 -11.53
C GLU A 15 -16.27 -5.79 -10.63
N TYR A 16 -15.23 -5.13 -11.14
CA TYR A 16 -13.94 -5.06 -10.47
C TYR A 16 -13.60 -3.71 -9.81
N HIS A 17 -14.37 -2.65 -10.07
CA HIS A 17 -14.05 -1.32 -9.54
C HIS A 17 -13.89 -1.32 -8.02
N GLN A 18 -14.83 -1.92 -7.29
CA GLN A 18 -14.77 -1.96 -5.83
C GLN A 18 -13.63 -2.84 -5.33
N ILE A 19 -13.36 -3.94 -6.03
CA ILE A 19 -12.26 -4.86 -5.68
C ILE A 19 -10.90 -4.17 -5.88
N ILE A 20 -10.74 -3.46 -6.98
CA ILE A 20 -9.51 -2.69 -7.27
C ILE A 20 -9.34 -1.54 -6.27
N LEU A 21 -10.41 -0.81 -5.96
CA LEU A 21 -10.38 0.24 -4.95
C LEU A 21 -9.96 -0.30 -3.58
N ASN A 22 -10.52 -1.41 -3.15
CA ASN A 22 -10.16 -2.07 -1.90
C ASN A 22 -8.70 -2.53 -1.90
N TYR A 23 -8.25 -3.11 -3.01
CA TYR A 23 -6.86 -3.53 -3.20
C TYR A 23 -5.88 -2.37 -3.02
N ILE A 24 -6.17 -1.22 -3.61
CA ILE A 24 -5.34 -0.02 -3.53
C ILE A 24 -5.43 0.60 -2.14
N THR A 25 -6.63 0.78 -1.60
CA THR A 25 -6.86 1.36 -0.27
C THR A 25 -6.12 0.60 0.83
N TYR A 26 -6.01 -0.71 0.69
CA TYR A 26 -5.28 -1.54 1.65
C TYR A 26 -3.77 -1.31 1.64
N ARG A 27 -3.22 -0.80 0.55
CA ARG A 27 -1.78 -0.62 0.33
C ARG A 27 -1.29 0.81 0.47
N ILE A 28 -2.19 1.78 0.38
CA ILE A 28 -1.85 3.20 0.53
C ILE A 28 -2.64 3.81 1.68
N THR A 29 -2.10 4.86 2.28
CA THR A 29 -2.66 5.45 3.50
C THR A 29 -3.81 6.43 3.22
N HIS A 30 -3.79 7.10 2.07
CA HIS A 30 -4.73 8.17 1.74
C HIS A 30 -5.86 7.68 0.83
N ARG A 31 -7.08 7.68 1.37
CA ARG A 31 -8.26 7.19 0.65
C ARG A 31 -8.58 7.98 -0.62
N CYS A 32 -8.48 9.30 -0.58
CA CYS A 32 -8.75 10.12 -1.77
C CYS A 32 -7.78 9.79 -2.92
N GLU A 33 -6.52 9.56 -2.60
CA GLU A 33 -5.52 9.15 -3.58
C GLU A 33 -5.78 7.72 -4.09
N ALA A 34 -6.32 6.84 -3.24
CA ALA A 34 -6.70 5.49 -3.65
C ALA A 34 -7.82 5.50 -4.70
N GLU A 35 -8.80 6.36 -4.55
CA GLU A 35 -9.88 6.54 -5.54
C GLU A 35 -9.36 7.04 -6.87
N ASP A 36 -8.45 8.02 -6.87
CA ASP A 36 -7.80 8.52 -8.08
C ASP A 36 -6.96 7.44 -8.76
N LEU A 37 -6.18 6.69 -8.00
CA LEU A 37 -5.38 5.59 -8.54
C LEU A 37 -6.25 4.46 -9.10
N ALA A 38 -7.38 4.16 -8.46
CA ALA A 38 -8.33 3.17 -8.98
C ALA A 38 -8.93 3.60 -10.32
N GLN A 39 -9.26 4.88 -10.48
CA GLN A 39 -9.69 5.42 -11.76
C GLN A 39 -8.58 5.33 -12.82
N ASP A 40 -7.34 5.65 -12.46
CA ASP A 40 -6.19 5.54 -13.35
C ASP A 40 -5.97 4.12 -13.85
N VAL A 41 -6.27 3.10 -13.04
CA VAL A 41 -6.22 1.69 -13.47
C VAL A 41 -7.15 1.45 -14.65
N PHE A 42 -8.37 1.93 -14.58
CA PHE A 42 -9.36 1.74 -15.66
C PHE A 42 -9.07 2.62 -16.88
N VAL A 43 -8.52 3.81 -16.68
CA VAL A 43 -8.05 4.67 -17.79
C VAL A 43 -6.92 3.97 -18.56
N ARG A 44 -5.95 3.41 -17.85
CA ARG A 44 -4.86 2.65 -18.50
C ARG A 44 -5.32 1.36 -19.15
N LEU A 45 -6.38 0.74 -18.64
CA LEU A 45 -6.97 -0.43 -19.28
C LEU A 45 -7.46 -0.12 -20.70
N LEU A 46 -7.91 1.11 -20.96
CA LEU A 46 -8.34 1.57 -22.28
C LEU A 46 -7.20 1.50 -23.32
N ASP A 47 -5.95 1.69 -22.91
CA ASP A 47 -4.79 1.59 -23.79
C ASP A 47 -4.60 0.16 -24.36
N TYR A 48 -5.08 -0.84 -23.62
CA TYR A 48 -5.00 -2.26 -24.00
C TYR A 48 -6.28 -2.81 -24.60
N LYS A 49 -7.21 -1.95 -24.97
CA LYS A 49 -8.55 -2.27 -25.45
C LYS A 49 -8.59 -3.41 -26.48
N GLN A 50 -7.65 -3.41 -27.42
CA GLN A 50 -7.62 -4.43 -28.50
C GLN A 50 -7.14 -5.82 -28.03
N MET A 51 -6.48 -5.88 -26.88
CA MET A 51 -5.92 -7.11 -26.31
C MET A 51 -6.80 -7.74 -25.26
N LEU A 52 -7.86 -7.04 -24.84
CA LEU A 52 -8.71 -7.50 -23.75
C LEU A 52 -9.64 -8.63 -24.18
N ARG A 53 -9.73 -9.63 -23.32
CA ARG A 53 -10.70 -10.72 -23.39
C ARG A 53 -11.40 -10.87 -22.06
N PRO A 54 -12.65 -11.32 -22.02
CA PRO A 54 -13.40 -11.49 -20.78
C PRO A 54 -12.70 -12.37 -19.74
N ASP A 55 -11.96 -13.37 -20.18
CA ASP A 55 -11.22 -14.31 -19.34
C ASP A 55 -9.90 -13.77 -18.82
N THR A 56 -9.29 -12.79 -19.48
CA THR A 56 -7.97 -12.24 -19.13
C THR A 56 -8.01 -10.84 -18.53
N VAL A 57 -9.10 -10.11 -18.66
CA VAL A 57 -9.22 -8.73 -18.20
C VAL A 57 -8.91 -8.56 -16.71
N LYS A 58 -9.28 -9.51 -15.90
CA LYS A 58 -8.98 -9.52 -14.47
C LYS A 58 -7.47 -9.45 -14.19
N TYR A 59 -6.68 -10.21 -14.91
CA TYR A 59 -5.22 -10.24 -14.78
C TYR A 59 -4.59 -8.93 -15.22
N PHE A 60 -5.09 -8.33 -16.30
CA PHE A 60 -4.67 -6.99 -16.74
C PHE A 60 -4.95 -5.94 -15.66
N LEU A 61 -6.14 -5.93 -15.09
CA LEU A 61 -6.52 -4.98 -14.03
C LEU A 61 -5.61 -5.07 -12.83
N PHE A 62 -5.36 -6.27 -12.30
CA PHE A 62 -4.49 -6.43 -11.14
C PHE A 62 -3.02 -6.13 -11.45
N THR A 63 -2.54 -6.43 -12.64
CA THR A 63 -1.19 -6.07 -13.06
C THR A 63 -1.02 -4.54 -13.14
N ILE A 64 -1.98 -3.86 -13.75
CA ILE A 64 -1.98 -2.40 -13.84
C ILE A 64 -2.07 -1.78 -12.45
N ALA A 65 -2.97 -2.26 -11.61
CA ALA A 65 -3.14 -1.79 -10.24
C ALA A 65 -1.86 -1.96 -9.42
N ARG A 66 -1.21 -3.10 -9.51
CA ARG A 66 0.06 -3.37 -8.84
C ARG A 66 1.15 -2.40 -9.29
N ASN A 67 1.26 -2.16 -10.58
CA ASN A 67 2.26 -1.24 -11.13
C ASN A 67 2.01 0.20 -10.68
N ILE A 68 0.76 0.65 -10.71
CA ILE A 68 0.37 1.99 -10.25
C ILE A 68 0.68 2.17 -8.76
N VAL A 69 0.33 1.20 -7.93
CA VAL A 69 0.61 1.24 -6.48
C VAL A 69 2.13 1.26 -6.23
N THR A 70 2.88 0.44 -6.94
CA THR A 70 4.35 0.38 -6.80
C THR A 70 4.98 1.72 -7.17
N ASP A 71 4.56 2.33 -8.27
CA ASP A 71 5.06 3.64 -8.69
C ASP A 71 4.68 4.75 -7.71
N TYR A 72 3.44 4.72 -7.20
CA TYR A 72 2.98 5.64 -6.17
C TYR A 72 3.84 5.53 -4.89
N LEU A 73 4.07 4.32 -4.40
CA LEU A 73 4.87 4.10 -3.20
C LEU A 73 6.34 4.52 -3.39
N ARG A 74 6.93 4.25 -4.53
CA ARG A 74 8.27 4.73 -4.86
C ARG A 74 8.38 6.25 -4.79
N ARG A 75 7.42 6.98 -5.36
CA ARG A 75 7.38 8.44 -5.33
C ARG A 75 7.15 8.96 -3.91
N TYR A 76 6.27 8.30 -3.17
CA TYR A 76 5.96 8.66 -1.79
C TYR A 76 7.18 8.54 -0.88
N TYR A 77 7.88 7.42 -0.92
CA TYR A 77 9.08 7.21 -0.11
C TYR A 77 10.24 8.11 -0.52
N LYS A 78 10.43 8.34 -1.81
CA LYS A 78 11.44 9.27 -2.30
C LYS A 78 11.17 10.71 -1.83
N LYS A 79 9.91 11.12 -1.83
CA LYS A 79 9.51 12.43 -1.30
C LYS A 79 9.74 12.54 0.21
N GLN A 80 9.50 11.47 0.95
CA GLN A 80 9.80 11.43 2.39
C GLN A 80 11.29 11.51 2.67
N GLU A 81 12.14 10.82 1.92
CA GLU A 81 13.59 10.92 2.06
C GLU A 81 14.08 12.35 1.86
N VAL A 82 13.60 13.03 0.83
CA VAL A 82 13.93 14.43 0.57
C VAL A 82 13.44 15.34 1.72
N ASN A 83 12.23 15.12 2.20
CA ASN A 83 11.70 15.89 3.32
C ASN A 83 12.51 15.66 4.60
N ASN A 84 12.85 14.43 4.92
CA ASN A 84 13.69 14.10 6.08
C ASN A 84 15.07 14.75 5.98
N TYR A 85 15.67 14.73 4.79
CA TYR A 85 16.93 15.41 4.54
C TYR A 85 16.83 16.93 4.76
N ILE A 86 15.74 17.56 4.32
CA ILE A 86 15.48 18.98 4.55
C ILE A 86 15.26 19.25 6.03
N TYR A 87 14.53 18.40 6.75
CA TYR A 87 14.32 18.53 8.17
C TYR A 87 15.62 18.40 8.97
N ASP A 88 16.51 17.49 8.58
CA ASP A 88 17.82 17.32 9.20
C ASP A 88 18.74 18.54 8.97
N MET A 89 18.54 19.28 7.89
CA MET A 89 19.29 20.50 7.57
C MET A 89 18.76 21.76 8.27
N ILE A 90 17.51 21.77 8.70
CA ILE A 90 16.95 22.88 9.46
C ILE A 90 17.37 22.71 10.93
N PRO A 91 18.09 23.67 11.53
CA PRO A 91 18.37 23.60 12.96
C PRO A 91 17.02 23.55 13.70
N SER A 92 16.73 22.38 14.25
CA SER A 92 15.47 22.11 14.91
C SER A 92 15.39 22.91 16.20
N PHE A 93 14.45 23.82 16.27
CA PHE A 93 13.85 24.18 17.54
C PHE A 93 12.94 23.01 17.95
N THR A 94 13.55 21.95 18.45
CA THR A 94 12.83 20.77 18.87
C THR A 94 12.07 21.06 20.14
N ASN A 95 10.78 21.03 20.04
CA ASN A 95 9.90 20.88 21.16
C ASN A 95 10.01 19.41 21.61
N GLU A 96 10.96 19.08 22.47
CA GLU A 96 11.17 17.72 22.98
C GLU A 96 9.88 17.09 23.52
N THR A 97 8.97 17.94 24.02
CA THR A 97 7.66 17.54 24.51
C THR A 97 6.74 17.04 23.40
N GLU A 98 6.75 17.71 22.25
CA GLU A 98 5.92 17.35 21.09
C GLU A 98 6.40 16.05 20.45
N GLU A 99 7.71 15.87 20.32
CA GLU A 99 8.30 14.61 19.83
C GLU A 99 8.00 13.42 20.75
N LYS A 100 8.03 13.61 22.06
CA LYS A 100 7.64 12.58 23.02
C LYS A 100 6.17 12.19 22.90
N ILE A 101 5.27 13.16 22.73
CA ILE A 101 3.84 12.90 22.56
C ILE A 101 3.58 12.11 21.26
N ILE A 102 4.24 12.47 20.17
CA ILE A 102 4.13 11.76 18.89
C ILE A 102 4.68 10.34 19.01
N ALA A 103 5.84 10.17 19.66
CA ALA A 103 6.44 8.86 19.87
C ALA A 103 5.56 7.96 20.75
N ASP A 104 4.98 8.49 21.81
CA ASP A 104 4.07 7.76 22.70
C ASP A 104 2.78 7.35 21.97
N ASP A 105 2.23 8.21 21.12
CA ASP A 105 1.04 7.92 20.34
C ASP A 105 1.30 6.84 19.28
N LEU A 106 2.45 6.89 18.62
CA LEU A 106 2.90 5.84 17.70
C LEU A 106 3.07 4.50 18.40
N CYS A 107 3.70 4.46 19.57
CA CYS A 107 3.84 3.25 20.38
C CYS A 107 2.48 2.65 20.77
N LYS A 108 1.55 3.48 21.21
CA LYS A 108 0.20 3.04 21.57
C LYS A 108 -0.55 2.49 20.38
N THR A 109 -0.43 3.12 19.21
CA THR A 109 -1.04 2.67 17.97
C THR A 109 -0.45 1.34 17.52
N GLU A 110 0.88 1.18 17.57
CA GLU A 110 1.57 -0.08 17.30
C GLU A 110 1.08 -1.21 18.20
N GLN A 111 0.99 -0.95 19.51
CA GLN A 111 0.50 -1.94 20.47
C GLN A 111 -0.95 -2.35 20.23
N ARG A 112 -1.82 -1.42 19.83
CA ARG A 112 -3.22 -1.72 19.48
C ARG A 112 -3.29 -2.62 18.24
N ILE A 113 -2.49 -2.34 17.23
CA ILE A 113 -2.44 -3.16 16.00
C ILE A 113 -1.90 -4.55 16.32
N LEU A 114 -0.83 -4.65 17.11
CA LEU A 114 -0.24 -5.93 17.50
C LEU A 114 -1.18 -6.77 18.38
N ALA A 115 -2.01 -6.15 19.19
CA ALA A 115 -2.99 -6.86 20.03
C ALA A 115 -4.01 -7.65 19.21
N VAL A 116 -4.30 -7.24 17.98
CA VAL A 116 -5.22 -7.92 17.05
C VAL A 116 -4.55 -9.10 16.35
N PHE A 117 -3.23 -9.15 16.29
CA PHE A 117 -2.51 -10.22 15.62
C PHE A 117 -2.50 -11.52 16.43
N PRO A 118 -2.52 -12.69 15.77
CA PRO A 118 -2.25 -13.96 16.43
C PRO A 118 -0.91 -13.94 17.17
N VAL A 119 -0.85 -14.67 18.30
CA VAL A 119 0.32 -14.69 19.20
C VAL A 119 1.61 -14.98 18.43
N GLN A 120 1.60 -15.93 17.52
CA GLN A 120 2.78 -16.31 16.73
C GLN A 120 3.30 -15.15 15.87
N ARG A 121 2.42 -14.45 15.18
CA ARG A 121 2.79 -13.26 14.36
C ARG A 121 3.33 -12.12 15.22
N ARG A 122 2.74 -11.93 16.38
CA ARG A 122 3.20 -10.94 17.35
C ARG A 122 4.60 -11.24 17.85
N THR A 123 4.88 -12.51 18.13
CA THR A 123 6.21 -12.97 18.57
C THR A 123 7.25 -12.76 17.45
N VAL A 124 6.95 -13.14 16.21
CA VAL A 124 7.82 -12.91 15.05
C VAL A 124 8.13 -11.42 14.86
N TYR A 125 7.11 -10.58 14.95
CA TYR A 125 7.28 -9.13 14.85
C TYR A 125 8.20 -8.58 15.93
N ALA A 126 7.98 -8.99 17.18
CA ALA A 126 8.78 -8.54 18.33
C ALA A 126 10.27 -8.97 18.18
N LEU A 127 10.53 -10.19 17.77
CA LEU A 127 11.88 -10.70 17.55
C LEU A 127 12.60 -9.96 16.41
N SER A 128 11.89 -9.68 15.32
CA SER A 128 12.45 -8.96 14.20
C SER A 128 12.71 -7.49 14.48
N ARG A 129 11.76 -6.82 15.12
CA ARG A 129 11.79 -5.37 15.32
C ARG A 129 12.59 -4.92 16.52
N TYR A 130 12.41 -5.58 17.66
CA TYR A 130 13.02 -5.15 18.94
C TYR A 130 14.33 -5.87 19.24
N GLU A 131 14.48 -7.10 18.79
CA GLU A 131 15.69 -7.90 19.03
C GLU A 131 16.59 -8.01 17.79
N GLU A 132 16.19 -7.37 16.67
CA GLU A 132 16.95 -7.31 15.41
C GLU A 132 17.37 -8.69 14.87
N LYS A 133 16.60 -9.71 15.15
CA LYS A 133 16.85 -11.08 14.70
C LYS A 133 16.54 -11.25 13.23
N ASP A 134 17.37 -11.98 12.52
CA ASP A 134 17.08 -12.30 11.13
C ASP A 134 16.05 -13.45 10.99
N THR A 135 15.60 -13.68 9.77
CA THR A 135 14.55 -14.65 9.47
C THR A 135 14.95 -16.09 9.86
N GLU A 136 16.22 -16.45 9.67
CA GLU A 136 16.72 -17.79 10.00
C GLU A 136 16.80 -17.99 11.51
N GLU A 137 17.25 -17.01 12.25
CA GLU A 137 17.31 -17.04 13.71
C GLU A 137 15.91 -17.16 14.30
N ILE A 138 14.94 -16.40 13.80
CA ILE A 138 13.53 -16.47 14.22
C ILE A 138 12.94 -17.85 13.93
N ALA A 139 13.18 -18.41 12.76
CA ALA A 139 12.71 -19.74 12.39
C ALA A 139 13.28 -20.81 13.32
N ASN A 140 14.54 -20.73 13.67
CA ASN A 140 15.18 -21.67 14.61
C ASN A 140 14.65 -21.55 16.05
N MET A 141 14.29 -20.36 16.49
CA MET A 141 13.75 -20.11 17.83
C MET A 141 12.30 -20.60 17.99
N LEU A 142 11.52 -20.61 16.92
CA LEU A 142 10.09 -20.94 16.93
C LEU A 142 9.78 -22.37 16.52
N ASN A 143 10.76 -23.16 16.13
CA ASN A 143 10.60 -24.58 15.84
C ASN A 143 10.51 -25.41 17.11
#